data_af5ce34b6c1e4a06588b9874930d8c93
#
_entry.id   af5ce34b6c1e4a06588b9874930d8c93
#
_cell.length_a   1.000
_cell.length_b   1.000
_cell.length_c   1.000
_cell.angle_alpha   90.00
_cell.angle_beta   90.00
_cell.angle_gamma   90.00
#
_symmetry.space_group_name_H-M   'P 1'
#
loop_
_entity.id
_entity.type
_entity.pdbx_description
1 polymer ?
#
loop_
_entity_poly.entity_id
_entity_poly.type
_entity_poly.pdbx_seq_one_letter_code
_entity_poly.pdbx_strand_id
1 'polypeptide(L)'
;MAINLVKGENRVLNMNKFHVGLGWDVNEDASQFDFDLDVAAFMVGSNKKILTDDYLVFYNSDNRVKPNDLSRIVPASNWSNNDKLRTESRPVDPELSVIGSIDDEDGKTSEDGDDEIMDIDLSKVRSDVQEIIITVSIYEYQKRRQNFGQVERAYVRLYKPGNDAEGREDYRYDLTEDFSTCASVEFCRLYRRNGEWKVQALG
;
A
#
# COMPACT_ATOMS: atom_id res chain seq x y z
N MET A 1 -17.47 13.69 -2.53
CA MET A 1 -18.06 12.41 -2.09
C MET A 1 -17.09 11.34 -2.56
N ALA A 2 -16.65 10.50 -1.63
CA ALA A 2 -15.84 9.32 -1.96
C ALA A 2 -16.63 8.38 -2.88
N ILE A 3 -15.92 7.71 -3.77
CA ILE A 3 -16.48 6.64 -4.59
C ILE A 3 -16.16 5.33 -3.89
N ASN A 4 -17.17 4.68 -3.35
CA ASN A 4 -17.00 3.31 -2.87
C ASN A 4 -16.81 2.42 -4.09
N LEU A 5 -15.63 1.78 -4.17
CA LEU A 5 -15.34 0.82 -5.22
C LEU A 5 -16.08 -0.48 -4.96
N VAL A 6 -16.73 -1.01 -5.99
CA VAL A 6 -17.34 -2.33 -5.96
C VAL A 6 -16.44 -3.29 -6.73
N LYS A 7 -16.29 -4.51 -6.25
CA LYS A 7 -15.49 -5.57 -6.89
C LYS A 7 -15.73 -5.66 -8.39
N GLY A 8 -14.66 -5.61 -9.17
CA GLY A 8 -14.68 -5.63 -10.63
C GLY A 8 -14.95 -4.27 -11.29
N GLU A 9 -15.28 -3.23 -10.53
CA GLU A 9 -15.53 -1.90 -11.08
C GLU A 9 -14.27 -1.27 -11.66
N ASN A 10 -14.41 -0.63 -12.83
CA ASN A 10 -13.34 0.07 -13.53
C ASN A 10 -13.64 1.56 -13.61
N ARG A 11 -12.64 2.39 -13.35
CA ARG A 11 -12.73 3.85 -13.51
C ARG A 11 -11.49 4.41 -14.22
N VAL A 12 -11.65 5.50 -14.94
CA VAL A 12 -10.51 6.30 -15.41
C VAL A 12 -9.96 7.01 -14.18
N LEU A 13 -8.63 6.91 -13.98
CA LEU A 13 -7.96 7.55 -12.86
C LEU A 13 -7.60 8.99 -13.23
N ASN A 14 -8.34 9.95 -12.69
CA ASN A 14 -8.17 11.37 -12.97
C ASN A 14 -7.13 12.04 -12.04
N MET A 15 -6.10 11.29 -11.65
CA MET A 15 -5.00 11.76 -10.81
C MET A 15 -3.72 11.02 -11.17
N ASN A 16 -2.62 11.78 -11.34
CA ASN A 16 -1.30 11.22 -11.60
C ASN A 16 -0.48 11.05 -10.33
N LYS A 17 -0.76 11.87 -9.30
CA LYS A 17 -0.14 11.79 -7.97
C LYS A 17 -1.22 11.60 -6.93
N PHE A 18 -1.05 10.59 -6.09
CA PHE A 18 -2.00 10.25 -5.05
C PHE A 18 -1.37 9.36 -3.98
N HIS A 19 -2.07 9.24 -2.87
CA HIS A 19 -1.74 8.36 -1.78
C HIS A 19 -2.64 7.12 -1.81
N VAL A 20 -2.08 5.98 -1.43
CA VAL A 20 -2.80 4.79 -1.01
C VAL A 20 -2.65 4.72 0.48
N GLY A 21 -3.72 4.96 1.21
CA GLY A 21 -3.77 4.89 2.66
C GLY A 21 -4.38 3.57 3.11
N LEU A 22 -3.77 2.94 4.11
CA LEU A 22 -4.24 1.76 4.81
C LEU A 22 -4.43 2.14 6.28
N GLY A 23 -5.62 1.94 6.82
CA GLY A 23 -5.90 2.16 8.23
C GLY A 23 -6.60 0.96 8.85
N TRP A 24 -6.34 0.71 10.14
CA TRP A 24 -6.99 -0.34 10.94
C TRP A 24 -6.97 0.03 12.44
N ASP A 25 -7.79 -0.65 13.23
CA ASP A 25 -7.78 -0.47 14.66
C ASP A 25 -6.76 -1.38 15.36
N VAL A 26 -6.17 -0.86 16.42
CA VAL A 26 -5.30 -1.64 17.30
C VAL A 26 -6.05 -2.82 17.90
N ASN A 27 -5.35 -3.92 18.17
CA ASN A 27 -5.94 -5.04 18.91
C ASN A 27 -6.05 -4.68 20.40
N GLU A 28 -7.28 -4.51 20.88
CA GLU A 28 -7.54 -4.21 22.30
C GLU A 28 -7.31 -5.42 23.22
N ASP A 29 -7.26 -6.65 22.68
CA ASP A 29 -6.99 -7.87 23.44
C ASP A 29 -5.49 -8.07 23.66
N ALA A 30 -4.95 -7.52 24.77
CA ALA A 30 -3.55 -7.64 25.14
C ALA A 30 -3.03 -9.10 25.35
N SER A 31 -3.91 -10.11 25.27
CA SER A 31 -3.52 -11.52 25.30
C SER A 31 -3.18 -12.10 23.93
N GLN A 32 -3.43 -11.35 22.86
CA GLN A 32 -3.20 -11.72 21.47
C GLN A 32 -2.09 -10.86 20.85
N PHE A 33 -1.63 -11.25 19.66
CA PHE A 33 -0.70 -10.44 18.88
C PHE A 33 -1.42 -9.21 18.30
N ASP A 34 -0.72 -8.08 18.21
CA ASP A 34 -1.18 -6.93 17.48
C ASP A 34 -1.42 -7.29 16.01
N PHE A 35 -2.34 -6.58 15.36
CA PHE A 35 -2.54 -6.68 13.92
C PHE A 35 -1.49 -5.82 13.23
N ASP A 36 -0.78 -6.42 12.30
CA ASP A 36 0.32 -5.83 11.55
C ASP A 36 -0.04 -6.00 10.06
N LEU A 37 -0.56 -4.92 9.48
CA LEU A 37 -1.09 -4.90 8.12
C LEU A 37 -0.11 -4.15 7.20
N ASP A 38 0.33 -4.82 6.15
CA ASP A 38 1.25 -4.27 5.18
C ASP A 38 0.57 -3.97 3.83
N VAL A 39 0.84 -2.78 3.28
CA VAL A 39 0.54 -2.47 1.89
C VAL A 39 1.74 -2.75 0.99
N ALA A 40 1.52 -3.44 -0.13
CA ALA A 40 2.54 -3.71 -1.13
C ALA A 40 2.09 -3.37 -2.55
N ALA A 41 3.03 -2.98 -3.41
CA ALA A 41 2.79 -2.71 -4.82
C ALA A 41 3.63 -3.62 -5.72
N PHE A 42 2.96 -4.40 -6.57
CA PHE A 42 3.58 -5.23 -7.60
C PHE A 42 3.52 -4.48 -8.94
N MET A 43 4.67 -4.02 -9.44
CA MET A 43 4.77 -3.31 -10.71
C MET A 43 5.09 -4.30 -11.83
N VAL A 44 4.07 -4.65 -12.62
CA VAL A 44 4.16 -5.74 -13.59
C VAL A 44 4.17 -5.26 -15.04
N GLY A 45 4.93 -5.98 -15.86
CA GLY A 45 5.00 -5.77 -17.30
C GLY A 45 3.85 -6.43 -18.07
N SER A 46 3.93 -6.39 -19.40
CA SER A 46 2.94 -7.01 -20.29
C SER A 46 2.84 -8.54 -20.14
N ASN A 47 3.88 -9.18 -19.63
CA ASN A 47 3.95 -10.62 -19.34
C ASN A 47 3.29 -11.00 -17.99
N LYS A 48 2.68 -10.03 -17.28
CA LYS A 48 2.07 -10.21 -15.96
C LYS A 48 3.04 -10.66 -14.87
N LYS A 49 4.30 -10.29 -14.98
CA LYS A 49 5.34 -10.52 -13.96
C LYS A 49 5.98 -9.19 -13.58
N ILE A 50 6.46 -9.08 -12.34
CA ILE A 50 7.33 -7.96 -11.95
C ILE A 50 8.55 -7.92 -12.86
N LEU A 51 9.07 -6.72 -13.14
CA LEU A 51 10.20 -6.55 -14.05
C LEU A 51 11.49 -7.15 -13.46
N THR A 52 11.76 -6.82 -12.22
CA THR A 52 12.78 -7.40 -11.34
C THR A 52 12.27 -7.30 -9.91
N ASP A 53 12.99 -7.84 -8.93
CA ASP A 53 12.62 -7.77 -7.52
C ASP A 53 12.50 -6.32 -7.00
N ASP A 54 13.23 -5.37 -7.60
CA ASP A 54 13.14 -3.93 -7.27
C ASP A 54 11.78 -3.29 -7.60
N TYR A 55 10.96 -3.97 -8.43
CA TYR A 55 9.60 -3.54 -8.79
C TYR A 55 8.50 -4.20 -7.96
N LEU A 56 8.87 -4.80 -6.84
CA LEU A 56 8.00 -5.13 -5.72
C LEU A 56 8.33 -4.17 -4.57
N VAL A 57 7.45 -3.20 -4.33
CA VAL A 57 7.61 -2.22 -3.25
C VAL A 57 6.81 -2.68 -2.05
N PHE A 58 7.50 -3.07 -0.98
CA PHE A 58 6.93 -3.57 0.27
C PHE A 58 7.92 -3.36 1.43
N TYR A 59 7.51 -3.64 2.66
CA TYR A 59 8.31 -3.39 3.86
C TYR A 59 9.76 -3.93 3.79
N ASN A 60 10.01 -5.01 3.06
CA ASN A 60 11.33 -5.65 2.96
C ASN A 60 12.08 -5.36 1.64
N SER A 61 11.69 -4.34 0.87
CA SER A 61 12.42 -3.94 -0.34
C SER A 61 13.85 -3.48 -0.03
N ASP A 62 14.80 -3.79 -0.93
CA ASP A 62 16.20 -3.40 -0.81
C ASP A 62 16.41 -1.89 -1.10
N ASN A 63 15.72 -1.35 -2.10
CA ASN A 63 15.76 0.07 -2.43
C ASN A 63 14.89 0.88 -1.46
N ARG A 64 15.50 1.86 -0.79
CA ARG A 64 14.81 2.67 0.22
C ARG A 64 15.18 4.14 0.13
N VAL A 65 14.33 5.00 0.67
CA VAL A 65 14.61 6.43 0.84
C VAL A 65 14.46 6.83 2.30
N LYS A 66 15.12 7.91 2.70
CA LYS A 66 14.89 8.52 4.02
C LYS A 66 13.64 9.41 3.96
N PRO A 67 12.81 9.48 4.99
CA PRO A 67 11.61 10.32 5.00
C PRO A 67 11.89 11.81 4.76
N ASN A 68 13.07 12.29 5.14
CA ASN A 68 13.50 13.68 4.93
C ASN A 68 14.26 13.92 3.61
N ASP A 69 14.52 12.87 2.80
CA ASP A 69 15.15 12.95 1.49
C ASP A 69 14.60 11.85 0.56
N LEU A 70 13.43 12.08 0.00
CA LEU A 70 12.75 11.15 -0.92
C LEU A 70 13.36 11.14 -2.33
N SER A 71 14.43 11.89 -2.58
CA SER A 71 15.08 11.98 -3.90
C SER A 71 16.24 11.00 -4.07
N ARG A 72 16.75 10.41 -2.97
CA ARG A 72 17.96 9.62 -2.96
C ARG A 72 17.71 8.20 -2.47
N ILE A 73 17.87 7.24 -3.37
CA ILE A 73 17.81 5.82 -3.03
C ILE A 73 19.06 5.41 -2.23
N VAL A 74 18.83 4.71 -1.13
CA VAL A 74 19.85 4.10 -0.27
C VAL A 74 19.54 2.61 -0.18
N PRO A 75 20.43 1.71 -0.67
CA PRO A 75 20.23 0.27 -0.54
C PRO A 75 20.16 -0.17 0.92
N ALA A 76 19.35 -1.19 1.22
CA ALA A 76 19.20 -1.73 2.56
C ALA A 76 20.54 -2.15 3.18
N SER A 77 21.48 -2.65 2.38
CA SER A 77 22.84 -3.01 2.81
C SER A 77 23.65 -1.86 3.42
N ASN A 78 23.29 -0.62 3.14
CA ASN A 78 23.95 0.57 3.70
C ASN A 78 23.41 0.99 5.08
N TRP A 79 22.44 0.25 5.60
CA TRP A 79 21.88 0.50 6.94
C TRP A 79 22.55 -0.40 7.96
N SER A 80 23.07 0.20 9.04
CA SER A 80 23.83 -0.52 10.07
C SER A 80 22.98 -1.40 10.99
N ASN A 81 21.67 -1.24 10.96
CA ASN A 81 20.72 -1.98 11.79
C ASN A 81 19.43 -2.24 11.01
N ASN A 82 19.12 -3.50 10.75
CA ASN A 82 17.92 -3.90 10.02
C ASN A 82 16.62 -3.56 10.78
N ASP A 83 16.64 -3.53 12.13
CA ASP A 83 15.46 -3.20 12.94
C ASP A 83 15.04 -1.74 12.74
N LYS A 84 16.01 -0.84 12.49
CA LYS A 84 15.74 0.57 12.19
C LYS A 84 15.42 0.84 10.72
N LEU A 85 15.74 -0.09 9.84
CA LEU A 85 15.51 0.07 8.41
C LEU A 85 14.03 0.31 8.12
N ARG A 86 13.16 -0.47 8.72
CA ARG A 86 11.71 -0.43 8.50
C ARG A 86 11.09 0.83 9.08
N THR A 87 11.48 1.22 10.29
CA THR A 87 10.92 2.36 11.03
C THR A 87 11.55 3.71 10.68
N GLU A 88 12.73 3.74 10.03
CA GLU A 88 13.45 4.98 9.70
C GLU A 88 13.55 5.23 8.18
N SER A 89 13.00 4.37 7.33
CA SER A 89 13.05 4.53 5.86
C SER A 89 11.79 4.01 5.19
N ARG A 90 11.60 4.41 3.93
CA ARG A 90 10.48 4.02 3.08
C ARG A 90 10.98 3.19 1.89
N PRO A 91 10.36 2.05 1.57
CA PRO A 91 10.71 1.25 0.38
C PRO A 91 10.32 1.98 -0.91
N VAL A 92 11.08 1.78 -1.99
CA VAL A 92 10.83 2.47 -3.27
C VAL A 92 11.19 1.61 -4.47
N ASP A 93 10.54 1.87 -5.61
CA ASP A 93 11.00 1.41 -6.93
C ASP A 93 12.18 2.25 -7.45
N PRO A 94 12.93 1.79 -8.46
CA PRO A 94 14.11 2.51 -8.97
C PRO A 94 13.83 3.91 -9.53
N GLU A 95 12.63 4.18 -10.02
CA GLU A 95 12.21 5.48 -10.56
C GLU A 95 11.59 6.43 -9.53
N LEU A 96 11.47 6.00 -8.27
CA LEU A 96 10.77 6.77 -7.23
C LEU A 96 9.33 7.11 -7.66
N SER A 97 8.69 6.20 -8.35
CA SER A 97 7.31 6.33 -8.80
C SER A 97 6.32 5.77 -7.79
N VAL A 98 6.76 4.81 -6.99
CA VAL A 98 6.06 4.23 -5.85
C VAL A 98 6.96 4.31 -4.64
N ILE A 99 6.50 4.98 -3.60
CA ILE A 99 7.20 5.11 -2.31
C ILE A 99 6.29 4.52 -1.25
N GLY A 100 6.67 3.36 -0.71
CA GLY A 100 5.90 2.66 0.33
C GLY A 100 5.87 3.39 1.66
N SER A 101 5.17 2.85 2.62
CA SER A 101 5.08 3.42 3.97
C SER A 101 6.36 3.21 4.79
N ILE A 102 6.50 3.96 5.86
CA ILE A 102 7.24 3.49 7.04
C ILE A 102 6.40 2.36 7.63
N ASP A 103 7.05 1.34 8.11
CA ASP A 103 6.41 0.15 8.67
C ASP A 103 5.71 0.50 10.00
N ASP A 104 4.41 0.20 10.11
CA ASP A 104 3.64 0.30 11.35
C ASP A 104 3.23 -1.11 11.80
N GLU A 105 3.85 -1.60 12.86
CA GLU A 105 3.70 -2.99 13.33
C GLU A 105 2.46 -3.22 14.22
N ASP A 106 1.72 -2.16 14.60
CA ASP A 106 0.66 -2.27 15.61
C ASP A 106 -0.56 -1.37 15.41
N GLY A 107 -0.60 -0.55 14.36
CA GLY A 107 -1.72 0.37 14.05
C GLY A 107 -1.84 1.54 15.02
N LYS A 108 -0.74 1.95 15.66
CA LYS A 108 -0.73 3.06 16.63
C LYS A 108 -0.24 4.39 16.05
N THR A 109 0.17 4.41 14.80
CA THR A 109 0.67 5.62 14.15
C THR A 109 -0.42 6.68 14.02
N SER A 110 -1.67 6.26 13.87
CA SER A 110 -2.83 7.14 13.76
C SER A 110 -4.01 6.63 14.59
N GLU A 111 -4.69 7.51 15.34
CA GLU A 111 -5.92 7.15 16.07
C GLU A 111 -7.15 7.02 15.15
N ASP A 112 -7.26 7.85 14.12
CA ASP A 112 -8.42 7.92 13.22
C ASP A 112 -8.02 8.10 11.73
N GLY A 113 -6.75 7.91 11.39
CA GLY A 113 -6.19 8.13 10.05
C GLY A 113 -5.65 6.85 9.41
N ASP A 114 -4.76 7.05 8.43
CA ASP A 114 -4.02 5.96 7.82
C ASP A 114 -2.78 5.63 8.67
N ASP A 115 -2.58 4.37 8.97
CA ASP A 115 -1.40 3.87 9.68
C ASP A 115 -0.25 3.65 8.70
N GLU A 116 -0.57 3.25 7.48
CA GLU A 116 0.38 3.19 6.39
C GLU A 116 -0.03 4.05 5.19
N ILE A 117 0.93 4.75 4.59
CA ILE A 117 0.70 5.60 3.41
C ILE A 117 1.75 5.31 2.34
N MET A 118 1.30 4.85 1.17
CA MET A 118 2.11 4.67 -0.03
C MET A 118 1.87 5.84 -0.99
N ASP A 119 2.95 6.49 -1.45
CA ASP A 119 2.87 7.56 -2.45
C ASP A 119 3.04 7.00 -3.85
N ILE A 120 2.18 7.39 -4.78
CA ILE A 120 2.27 6.99 -6.20
C ILE A 120 2.32 8.23 -7.10
N ASP A 121 3.31 8.27 -8.00
CA ASP A 121 3.43 9.23 -9.09
C ASP A 121 3.46 8.51 -10.44
N LEU A 122 2.31 8.38 -11.07
CA LEU A 122 2.14 7.66 -12.35
C LEU A 122 2.92 8.30 -13.50
N SER A 123 3.32 9.57 -13.38
CA SER A 123 4.11 10.26 -14.40
C SER A 123 5.56 9.77 -14.46
N LYS A 124 6.06 9.17 -13.37
CA LYS A 124 7.41 8.61 -13.26
C LYS A 124 7.47 7.13 -13.59
N VAL A 125 6.33 6.44 -13.61
CA VAL A 125 6.29 4.99 -13.85
C VAL A 125 6.85 4.67 -15.23
N ARG A 126 7.84 3.76 -15.28
CA ARG A 126 8.46 3.27 -16.53
C ARG A 126 7.42 2.80 -17.54
N SER A 127 7.72 2.98 -18.80
CA SER A 127 6.80 2.65 -19.91
C SER A 127 6.54 1.15 -20.09
N ASP A 128 7.46 0.28 -19.65
CA ASP A 128 7.32 -1.17 -19.69
C ASP A 128 6.52 -1.74 -18.50
N VAL A 129 6.31 -0.97 -17.43
CA VAL A 129 5.30 -1.27 -16.40
C VAL A 129 3.91 -1.00 -16.96
N GLN A 130 3.10 -2.04 -17.06
CA GLN A 130 1.73 -1.96 -17.60
C GLN A 130 0.66 -1.94 -16.53
N GLU A 131 0.97 -2.49 -15.36
CA GLU A 131 0.04 -2.53 -14.22
C GLU A 131 0.81 -2.35 -12.90
N ILE A 132 0.16 -1.76 -11.92
CA ILE A 132 0.57 -1.75 -10.52
C ILE A 132 -0.57 -2.40 -9.74
N ILE A 133 -0.31 -3.54 -9.10
CA ILE A 133 -1.28 -4.25 -8.28
C ILE A 133 -0.99 -3.90 -6.82
N ILE A 134 -1.97 -3.30 -6.16
CA ILE A 134 -1.89 -2.96 -4.73
C ILE A 134 -2.50 -4.10 -3.93
N THR A 135 -1.73 -4.61 -2.98
CA THR A 135 -2.17 -5.68 -2.07
C THR A 135 -2.06 -5.23 -0.63
N VAL A 136 -2.89 -5.83 0.22
CA VAL A 136 -2.78 -5.72 1.68
C VAL A 136 -2.64 -7.11 2.24
N SER A 137 -1.78 -7.30 3.22
CA SER A 137 -1.59 -8.58 3.91
C SER A 137 -1.39 -8.39 5.40
N ILE A 138 -1.74 -9.42 6.19
CA ILE A 138 -1.45 -9.48 7.62
C ILE A 138 -0.12 -10.23 7.79
N TYR A 139 0.85 -9.57 8.41
CA TYR A 139 2.17 -10.14 8.67
C TYR A 139 2.11 -11.37 9.58
N GLU A 140 2.84 -12.43 9.24
CA GLU A 140 2.88 -13.70 9.98
C GLU A 140 1.49 -14.29 10.35
N TYR A 141 0.45 -14.03 9.54
CA TYR A 141 -0.93 -14.41 9.83
C TYR A 141 -1.12 -15.88 10.26
N GLN A 142 -0.37 -16.81 9.68
CA GLN A 142 -0.45 -18.22 10.02
C GLN A 142 0.01 -18.50 11.44
N LYS A 143 1.14 -17.90 11.83
CA LYS A 143 1.72 -18.03 13.17
C LYS A 143 0.84 -17.34 14.20
N ARG A 144 0.33 -16.16 13.87
CA ARG A 144 -0.52 -15.34 14.72
C ARG A 144 -1.99 -15.77 14.68
N ARG A 145 -2.39 -16.65 13.72
CA ARG A 145 -3.76 -17.13 13.47
C ARG A 145 -4.75 -16.00 13.24
N GLN A 146 -4.36 -15.03 12.44
CA GLN A 146 -5.12 -13.82 12.15
C GLN A 146 -5.73 -13.83 10.75
N ASN A 147 -6.86 -13.12 10.60
CA ASN A 147 -7.52 -12.82 9.33
C ASN A 147 -8.23 -11.46 9.45
N PHE A 148 -8.66 -10.88 8.31
CA PHE A 148 -9.32 -9.57 8.31
C PHE A 148 -10.64 -9.50 9.08
N GLY A 149 -11.32 -10.62 9.32
CA GLY A 149 -12.52 -10.66 10.14
C GLY A 149 -12.30 -10.42 11.63
N GLN A 150 -11.02 -10.42 12.08
CA GLN A 150 -10.64 -10.13 13.46
C GLN A 150 -10.14 -8.68 13.61
N VAL A 151 -9.83 -8.01 12.50
CA VAL A 151 -9.35 -6.63 12.48
C VAL A 151 -10.56 -5.69 12.45
N GLU A 152 -10.62 -4.72 13.33
CA GLU A 152 -11.67 -3.72 13.31
C GLU A 152 -11.32 -2.55 12.40
N ARG A 153 -12.31 -2.01 11.68
CA ARG A 153 -12.23 -0.85 10.79
C ARG A 153 -11.10 -0.88 9.75
N ALA A 154 -10.63 -2.05 9.32
CA ALA A 154 -9.61 -2.13 8.29
C ALA A 154 -10.13 -1.64 6.93
N TYR A 155 -9.44 -0.67 6.34
CA TYR A 155 -9.80 -0.10 5.05
C TYR A 155 -8.57 0.27 4.22
N VAL A 156 -8.76 0.35 2.90
CA VAL A 156 -7.81 0.97 1.96
C VAL A 156 -8.50 2.11 1.23
N ARG A 157 -7.81 3.22 1.04
CA ARG A 157 -8.32 4.38 0.30
C ARG A 157 -7.27 4.97 -0.66
N LEU A 158 -7.75 5.58 -1.76
CA LEU A 158 -6.93 6.38 -2.65
C LEU A 158 -7.41 7.83 -2.59
N TYR A 159 -6.47 8.76 -2.42
CA TYR A 159 -6.79 10.18 -2.32
C TYR A 159 -5.66 11.08 -2.81
N LYS A 160 -6.00 12.31 -3.21
CA LYS A 160 -5.03 13.32 -3.64
C LYS A 160 -4.27 13.89 -2.47
N PRO A 161 -2.97 14.26 -2.64
CA PRO A 161 -2.23 15.00 -1.63
C PRO A 161 -2.98 16.24 -1.16
N GLY A 162 -3.03 16.48 0.16
CA GLY A 162 -3.74 17.60 0.78
C GLY A 162 -5.21 17.36 1.08
N ASN A 163 -5.76 16.20 0.72
CA ASN A 163 -7.13 15.81 1.05
C ASN A 163 -7.25 15.00 2.36
N ASP A 164 -6.15 14.47 2.84
CA ASP A 164 -6.00 13.67 4.04
C ASP A 164 -6.56 14.35 5.30
N ALA A 165 -6.21 15.63 5.52
CA ALA A 165 -6.65 16.41 6.68
C ALA A 165 -8.17 16.70 6.70
N GLU A 166 -8.88 16.50 5.59
CA GLU A 166 -10.31 16.77 5.45
C GLU A 166 -11.15 15.47 5.33
N GLY A 167 -10.52 14.29 5.42
CA GLY A 167 -11.18 13.00 5.22
C GLY A 167 -11.79 12.84 3.82
N ARG A 168 -11.27 13.59 2.83
CA ARG A 168 -11.73 13.51 1.43
C ARG A 168 -10.95 12.46 0.69
N GLU A 169 -11.52 11.30 0.59
CA GLU A 169 -11.05 10.21 -0.27
C GLU A 169 -11.68 10.29 -1.66
N ASP A 170 -10.94 9.91 -2.70
CA ASP A 170 -11.49 9.74 -4.05
C ASP A 170 -12.08 8.32 -4.22
N TYR A 171 -11.42 7.30 -3.61
CA TYR A 171 -11.87 5.90 -3.62
C TYR A 171 -11.61 5.24 -2.26
N ARG A 172 -12.54 4.41 -1.80
CA ARG A 172 -12.42 3.65 -0.55
C ARG A 172 -12.93 2.22 -0.73
N TYR A 173 -12.33 1.30 0.01
CA TYR A 173 -12.74 -0.09 0.13
C TYR A 173 -12.55 -0.56 1.57
N ASP A 174 -13.60 -1.09 2.19
CA ASP A 174 -13.54 -1.65 3.53
C ASP A 174 -13.20 -3.15 3.46
N LEU A 175 -12.16 -3.57 4.20
CA LEU A 175 -11.60 -4.93 4.13
C LEU A 175 -12.35 -5.93 5.01
N THR A 176 -13.01 -5.46 6.06
CA THR A 176 -13.61 -6.32 7.10
C THR A 176 -14.86 -7.05 6.66
N GLU A 177 -15.66 -6.48 5.75
CA GLU A 177 -16.95 -7.05 5.33
C GLU A 177 -16.78 -8.17 4.30
N ASP A 178 -15.99 -7.92 3.25
CA ASP A 178 -15.88 -8.84 2.11
C ASP A 178 -14.77 -9.90 2.27
N PHE A 179 -13.78 -9.65 3.15
CA PHE A 179 -12.57 -10.48 3.26
C PHE A 179 -12.35 -11.11 4.65
N SER A 180 -13.40 -11.22 5.46
CA SER A 180 -13.32 -11.68 6.85
C SER A 180 -12.59 -13.02 7.06
N THR A 181 -12.46 -13.87 6.04
CA THR A 181 -11.74 -15.15 6.12
C THR A 181 -10.37 -15.12 5.46
N CYS A 182 -9.98 -13.99 4.85
CA CYS A 182 -8.71 -13.81 4.15
C CYS A 182 -7.68 -13.16 5.08
N ALA A 183 -6.41 -13.38 4.79
CA ALA A 183 -5.27 -12.71 5.43
C ALA A 183 -4.39 -11.96 4.43
N SER A 184 -4.77 -11.96 3.14
CA SER A 184 -4.18 -11.17 2.07
C SER A 184 -5.24 -10.93 1.00
N VAL A 185 -5.23 -9.74 0.41
CA VAL A 185 -6.16 -9.32 -0.62
C VAL A 185 -5.45 -8.49 -1.69
N GLU A 186 -5.78 -8.73 -2.96
CA GLU A 186 -5.47 -7.81 -4.04
C GLU A 186 -6.54 -6.72 -4.04
N PHE A 187 -6.22 -5.56 -3.46
CA PHE A 187 -7.16 -4.45 -3.30
C PHE A 187 -7.58 -3.87 -4.64
N CYS A 188 -6.63 -3.38 -5.43
CA CYS A 188 -6.91 -2.86 -6.75
C CYS A 188 -5.71 -3.03 -7.68
N ARG A 189 -5.96 -2.86 -8.99
CA ARG A 189 -4.92 -2.64 -9.97
C ARG A 189 -5.07 -1.28 -10.64
N LEU A 190 -3.95 -0.61 -10.82
CA LEU A 190 -3.79 0.54 -11.69
C LEU A 190 -3.21 0.01 -13.00
N TYR A 191 -3.82 0.31 -14.13
CA TYR A 191 -3.35 -0.25 -15.40
C TYR A 191 -3.45 0.72 -16.54
N ARG A 192 -2.53 0.59 -17.52
CA ARG A 192 -2.52 1.40 -18.73
C ARG A 192 -3.50 0.83 -19.77
N ARG A 193 -4.34 1.69 -20.34
CA ARG A 193 -5.19 1.35 -21.47
C ARG A 193 -5.42 2.59 -22.34
N ASN A 194 -5.09 2.48 -23.64
CA ASN A 194 -5.26 3.57 -24.62
C ASN A 194 -4.54 4.88 -24.21
N GLY A 195 -3.37 4.78 -23.58
CA GLY A 195 -2.58 5.93 -23.14
C GLY A 195 -3.02 6.56 -21.80
N GLU A 196 -4.05 6.00 -21.16
CA GLU A 196 -4.58 6.47 -19.88
C GLU A 196 -4.37 5.43 -18.78
N TRP A 197 -4.23 5.91 -17.54
CA TRP A 197 -4.28 5.06 -16.36
C TRP A 197 -5.72 4.86 -15.90
N LYS A 198 -6.04 3.63 -15.53
CA LYS A 198 -7.32 3.23 -14.94
C LYS A 198 -7.11 2.53 -13.64
N VAL A 199 -8.10 2.61 -12.75
CA VAL A 199 -8.20 1.81 -11.54
C VAL A 199 -9.28 0.76 -11.72
N GLN A 200 -9.01 -0.46 -11.24
CA GLN A 200 -10.01 -1.53 -11.10
C GLN A 200 -9.94 -2.09 -9.69
N ALA A 201 -11.08 -2.16 -9.01
CA ALA A 201 -11.21 -2.91 -7.78
C ALA A 201 -11.12 -4.42 -8.08
N LEU A 202 -10.23 -5.13 -7.41
CA LEU A 202 -10.04 -6.58 -7.56
C LEU A 202 -10.81 -7.34 -6.50
N GLY A 203 -10.61 -7.00 -5.26
CA GLY A 203 -11.34 -7.43 -4.08
C GLY A 203 -11.56 -8.91 -3.93
#